data_3ca1c10e97f0e14ad0129a681c740fe3
#
_entry.id   3ca1c10e97f0e14ad0129a681c740fe3
#
_cell.length_a   1.000
_cell.length_b   1.000
_cell.length_c   1.000
_cell.angle_alpha   90.00
_cell.angle_beta   90.00
_cell.angle_gamma   90.00
#
_symmetry.space_group_name_H-M   'P 1'
#
loop_
_entity.id
_entity.type
_entity.pdbx_description
1 polymer ?
#
loop_
_entity_poly.entity_id
_entity_poly.type
_entity_poly.pdbx_seq_one_letter_code
_entity_poly.pdbx_strand_id
1 'polypeptide(L)'
;MDKIITRPGEIRRVPLYIQGLDEVIEGGVPEGHITLVCGAAGTMKSSVSFNSIYNETANKGKTALYFTLEQSYASLLNHIINMGYDLSKVNVLLINDLANISSNIAQLKGSKKGTIIFADLGCIRKEIKDAKIATTANAGWLNVMKNLVKKVKTDLSLDLVVIDSMSALYVLSKFENPRIELFYVFEFLREMQVTSYLISEMPLDGSRYSEYGVEDFLCDAIIYIRLSQFRRNVVREISIVKMRATSVNTDIFSLEFKNGKFYALYGGQNPLL
;
A
#
# COMPACT_ATOMS: atom_id res chain seq x y z
N MET A 1 -13.50 24.75 1.94
CA MET A 1 -14.36 24.43 0.78
C MET A 1 -13.53 23.60 -0.17
N ASP A 2 -13.87 22.35 -0.33
CA ASP A 2 -13.19 21.48 -1.28
C ASP A 2 -13.46 22.00 -2.70
N LYS A 3 -12.39 22.13 -3.47
CA LYS A 3 -12.48 22.60 -4.85
C LYS A 3 -13.23 21.54 -5.67
N ILE A 4 -14.39 21.89 -6.21
CA ILE A 4 -15.12 21.01 -7.11
C ILE A 4 -14.28 20.86 -8.38
N ILE A 5 -13.88 19.64 -8.69
CA ILE A 5 -13.17 19.31 -9.93
C ILE A 5 -14.19 19.32 -11.06
N THR A 6 -14.03 20.21 -12.01
CA THR A 6 -15.00 20.42 -13.09
C THR A 6 -14.49 20.01 -14.47
N ARG A 7 -13.21 19.62 -14.59
CA ARG A 7 -12.58 19.27 -15.87
C ARG A 7 -11.77 17.98 -15.76
N PRO A 8 -11.80 17.09 -16.77
CA PRO A 8 -10.84 16.02 -16.92
C PRO A 8 -9.41 16.61 -16.92
N GLY A 9 -8.44 15.94 -16.28
CA GLY A 9 -7.07 16.42 -16.16
C GLY A 9 -6.78 17.30 -14.94
N GLU A 10 -7.78 17.75 -14.19
CA GLU A 10 -7.58 18.37 -12.87
C GLU A 10 -7.33 17.35 -11.76
N ILE A 11 -7.54 16.06 -12.05
CA ILE A 11 -7.32 14.97 -11.10
C ILE A 11 -5.83 14.76 -10.93
N ARG A 12 -5.34 15.00 -9.71
CA ARG A 12 -3.96 14.67 -9.35
C ARG A 12 -3.80 13.17 -9.24
N ARG A 13 -2.67 12.66 -9.68
CA ARG A 13 -2.41 11.23 -9.71
C ARG A 13 -1.09 10.87 -9.05
N VAL A 14 -1.08 9.69 -8.47
CA VAL A 14 0.07 9.04 -7.88
C VAL A 14 0.50 7.92 -8.81
N PRO A 15 1.62 8.06 -9.54
CA PRO A 15 2.13 7.00 -10.40
C PRO A 15 2.48 5.74 -9.61
N LEU A 16 2.33 4.59 -10.25
CA LEU A 16 2.85 3.34 -9.73
C LEU A 16 4.34 3.18 -10.00
N TYR A 17 4.87 4.04 -10.89
CA TYR A 17 6.24 3.98 -11.41
C TYR A 17 6.53 2.63 -12.08
N ILE A 18 5.55 2.15 -12.82
CA ILE A 18 5.64 0.97 -13.67
C ILE A 18 5.57 1.44 -15.12
N GLN A 19 6.72 1.42 -15.79
CA GLN A 19 6.81 1.87 -17.18
C GLN A 19 5.91 1.00 -18.08
N GLY A 20 5.09 1.62 -18.91
CA GLY A 20 4.09 0.95 -19.76
C GLY A 20 2.73 0.75 -19.10
N LEU A 21 2.61 0.86 -17.78
CA LEU A 21 1.32 0.79 -17.07
C LEU A 21 0.77 2.16 -16.73
N ASP A 22 1.61 3.06 -16.22
CA ASP A 22 1.17 4.40 -15.80
C ASP A 22 0.55 5.18 -16.98
N GLU A 23 1.07 4.97 -18.20
CA GLU A 23 0.58 5.60 -19.42
C GLU A 23 -0.85 5.17 -19.79
N VAL A 24 -1.21 3.92 -19.49
CA VAL A 24 -2.54 3.36 -19.82
C VAL A 24 -3.58 3.54 -18.70
N ILE A 25 -3.17 4.19 -17.59
CA ILE A 25 -4.03 4.58 -16.49
C ILE A 25 -3.98 6.12 -16.24
N GLU A 26 -3.76 6.88 -17.30
CA GLU A 26 -3.74 8.35 -17.27
C GLU A 26 -2.71 8.94 -16.29
N GLY A 27 -1.59 8.25 -16.07
CA GLY A 27 -0.48 8.69 -15.23
C GLY A 27 -0.51 8.21 -13.77
N GLY A 28 -1.40 7.28 -13.41
CA GLY A 28 -1.40 6.67 -12.09
C GLY A 28 -2.75 6.67 -11.37
N VAL A 29 -2.74 6.28 -10.12
CA VAL A 29 -3.91 6.23 -9.24
C VAL A 29 -4.32 7.64 -8.85
N PRO A 30 -5.62 8.04 -8.92
CA PRO A 30 -6.05 9.34 -8.43
C PRO A 30 -5.71 9.55 -6.94
N GLU A 31 -5.24 10.73 -6.56
CA GLU A 31 -4.93 11.07 -5.16
C GLU A 31 -6.16 10.87 -4.27
N GLY A 32 -5.95 10.32 -3.07
CA GLY A 32 -6.99 10.03 -2.11
C GLY A 32 -7.77 8.74 -2.38
N HIS A 33 -7.50 8.04 -3.48
CA HIS A 33 -8.14 6.76 -3.76
C HIS A 33 -7.57 5.62 -2.91
N ILE A 34 -8.44 4.66 -2.63
CA ILE A 34 -8.09 3.41 -1.96
C ILE A 34 -7.96 2.32 -3.01
N THR A 35 -6.74 1.83 -3.18
CA THR A 35 -6.38 0.82 -4.16
C THR A 35 -6.15 -0.53 -3.49
N LEU A 36 -6.89 -1.55 -3.92
CA LEU A 36 -6.61 -2.93 -3.56
C LEU A 36 -5.53 -3.49 -4.49
N VAL A 37 -4.43 -3.98 -3.93
CA VAL A 37 -3.37 -4.69 -4.68
C VAL A 37 -3.46 -6.15 -4.31
N CYS A 38 -3.98 -6.98 -5.20
CA CYS A 38 -4.36 -8.36 -4.91
C CYS A 38 -3.65 -9.37 -5.80
N GLY A 39 -3.57 -10.59 -5.31
CA GLY A 39 -2.92 -11.71 -6.00
C GLY A 39 -2.43 -12.79 -5.03
N ALA A 40 -1.99 -13.92 -5.57
CA ALA A 40 -1.42 -15.00 -4.77
C ALA A 40 -0.09 -14.60 -4.10
N ALA A 41 0.40 -15.43 -3.18
CA ALA A 41 1.73 -15.26 -2.59
C ALA A 41 2.82 -15.24 -3.68
N GLY A 42 3.86 -14.42 -3.50
CA GLY A 42 5.00 -14.34 -4.43
C GLY A 42 4.76 -13.51 -5.72
N THR A 43 3.62 -12.84 -5.86
CA THR A 43 3.30 -12.02 -7.04
C THR A 43 3.93 -10.62 -7.02
N MET A 44 4.66 -10.22 -5.98
CA MET A 44 5.30 -8.90 -5.79
C MET A 44 4.32 -7.75 -5.42
N LYS A 45 3.19 -8.04 -4.79
CA LYS A 45 2.22 -7.03 -4.32
C LYS A 45 2.87 -5.95 -3.45
N SER A 46 3.59 -6.38 -2.40
CA SER A 46 4.31 -5.48 -1.47
C SER A 46 5.35 -4.64 -2.20
N SER A 47 6.08 -5.24 -3.15
CA SER A 47 7.11 -4.55 -3.93
C SER A 47 6.52 -3.49 -4.85
N VAL A 48 5.40 -3.77 -5.51
CA VAL A 48 4.68 -2.81 -6.37
C VAL A 48 4.15 -1.63 -5.55
N SER A 49 3.52 -1.92 -4.39
CA SER A 49 3.03 -0.88 -3.50
C SER A 49 4.18 -0.03 -2.93
N PHE A 50 5.29 -0.67 -2.54
CA PHE A 50 6.48 0.04 -2.06
C PHE A 50 7.12 0.91 -3.15
N ASN A 51 7.18 0.43 -4.40
CA ASN A 51 7.72 1.18 -5.52
C ASN A 51 7.03 2.54 -5.69
N SER A 52 5.70 2.57 -5.62
CA SER A 52 4.94 3.82 -5.71
C SER A 52 5.28 4.78 -4.56
N ILE A 53 5.18 4.32 -3.31
CA ILE A 53 5.43 5.20 -2.16
C ILE A 53 6.87 5.67 -2.07
N TYR A 54 7.85 4.82 -2.41
CA TYR A 54 9.26 5.19 -2.41
C TYR A 54 9.55 6.30 -3.41
N ASN A 55 9.07 6.15 -4.65
CA ASN A 55 9.32 7.15 -5.68
C ASN A 55 8.59 8.48 -5.40
N GLU A 56 7.36 8.45 -4.88
CA GLU A 56 6.66 9.66 -4.43
C GLU A 56 7.41 10.36 -3.29
N THR A 57 7.92 9.59 -2.35
CA THR A 57 8.67 10.12 -1.21
C THR A 57 10.02 10.67 -1.67
N ALA A 58 10.79 9.91 -2.44
CA ALA A 58 12.14 10.30 -2.86
C ALA A 58 12.15 11.48 -3.85
N ASN A 59 11.19 11.52 -4.78
CA ASN A 59 11.18 12.49 -5.87
C ASN A 59 10.31 13.73 -5.58
N LYS A 60 9.25 13.58 -4.76
CA LYS A 60 8.28 14.65 -4.51
C LYS A 60 8.23 15.09 -3.04
N GLY A 61 9.06 14.51 -2.17
CA GLY A 61 9.13 14.87 -0.75
C GLY A 61 7.88 14.49 0.06
N LYS A 62 7.07 13.55 -0.44
CA LYS A 62 5.84 13.09 0.20
C LYS A 62 6.11 12.32 1.49
N THR A 63 5.10 12.19 2.35
CA THR A 63 5.14 11.36 3.55
C THR A 63 4.30 10.10 3.35
N ALA A 64 4.91 8.94 3.58
CA ALA A 64 4.26 7.64 3.49
C ALA A 64 4.31 6.89 4.83
N LEU A 65 3.23 6.20 5.16
CA LEU A 65 3.13 5.31 6.32
C LEU A 65 2.88 3.87 5.83
N TYR A 66 3.79 2.97 6.15
CA TYR A 66 3.74 1.56 5.78
C TYR A 66 3.48 0.71 7.03
N PHE A 67 2.33 0.07 7.12
CA PHE A 67 2.03 -0.92 8.14
C PHE A 67 2.51 -2.29 7.68
N THR A 68 3.50 -2.87 8.39
CA THR A 68 3.91 -4.26 8.18
C THR A 68 3.28 -5.13 9.27
N LEU A 69 2.47 -6.10 8.85
CA LEU A 69 1.66 -6.96 9.71
C LEU A 69 2.10 -8.44 9.64
N GLU A 70 2.61 -8.87 8.49
CA GLU A 70 3.00 -10.27 8.25
C GLU A 70 4.48 -10.52 8.47
N GLN A 71 5.31 -9.58 8.05
CA GLN A 71 6.77 -9.72 8.14
C GLN A 71 7.35 -8.67 9.09
N SER A 72 8.52 -8.99 9.66
CA SER A 72 9.24 -8.01 10.47
C SER A 72 9.79 -6.88 9.61
N TYR A 73 9.94 -5.70 10.20
CA TYR A 73 10.61 -4.57 9.58
C TYR A 73 11.98 -4.93 8.98
N ALA A 74 12.79 -5.72 9.71
CA ALA A 74 14.11 -6.11 9.23
C ALA A 74 14.06 -6.94 7.95
N SER A 75 13.10 -7.88 7.85
CA SER A 75 12.89 -8.68 6.64
C SER A 75 12.45 -7.81 5.46
N LEU A 76 11.51 -6.90 5.70
CA LEU A 76 11.03 -5.96 4.68
C LEU A 76 12.16 -5.04 4.20
N LEU A 77 12.95 -4.48 5.12
CA LEU A 77 14.07 -3.60 4.80
C LEU A 77 15.14 -4.32 3.95
N ASN A 78 15.52 -5.55 4.32
CA ASN A 78 16.47 -6.35 3.55
C ASN A 78 15.93 -6.60 2.12
N HIS A 79 14.65 -6.90 1.98
CA HIS A 79 14.03 -7.09 0.67
C HIS A 79 14.10 -5.80 -0.19
N ILE A 80 13.76 -4.67 0.39
CA ILE A 80 13.79 -3.35 -0.27
C ILE A 80 15.20 -3.00 -0.74
N ILE A 81 16.22 -3.19 0.12
CA ILE A 81 17.63 -2.93 -0.21
C ILE A 81 18.10 -3.87 -1.33
N ASN A 82 17.75 -5.15 -1.27
CA ASN A 82 18.11 -6.11 -2.31
C ASN A 82 17.45 -5.82 -3.66
N MET A 83 16.31 -5.13 -3.67
CA MET A 83 15.70 -4.61 -4.89
C MET A 83 16.41 -3.37 -5.44
N GLY A 84 17.42 -2.82 -4.75
CA GLY A 84 18.20 -1.68 -5.20
C GLY A 84 17.60 -0.31 -4.88
N TYR A 85 16.67 -0.22 -3.93
CA TYR A 85 16.17 1.07 -3.47
C TYR A 85 17.19 1.77 -2.57
N ASP A 86 17.54 3.00 -2.92
CA ASP A 86 18.48 3.83 -2.17
C ASP A 86 17.76 4.62 -1.06
N LEU A 87 17.73 4.05 0.12
CA LEU A 87 17.06 4.66 1.28
C LEU A 87 17.75 5.93 1.80
N SER A 88 18.97 6.26 1.31
CA SER A 88 19.62 7.54 1.68
C SER A 88 18.89 8.76 1.12
N LYS A 89 18.03 8.58 0.11
CA LYS A 89 17.23 9.64 -0.52
C LYS A 89 16.03 10.08 0.30
N VAL A 90 15.62 9.31 1.28
CA VAL A 90 14.44 9.54 2.11
C VAL A 90 14.79 9.53 3.58
N ASN A 91 13.94 10.11 4.43
CA ASN A 91 13.98 9.84 5.85
C ASN A 91 13.25 8.52 6.11
N VAL A 92 13.85 7.66 6.93
CA VAL A 92 13.23 6.41 7.35
C VAL A 92 13.02 6.46 8.86
N LEU A 93 11.78 6.24 9.29
CA LEU A 93 11.42 6.15 10.72
C LEU A 93 10.78 4.79 10.98
N LEU A 94 11.26 4.09 12.00
CA LEU A 94 10.64 2.87 12.51
C LEU A 94 9.78 3.19 13.75
N ILE A 95 8.52 2.80 13.72
CA ILE A 95 7.63 2.78 14.88
C ILE A 95 7.48 1.33 15.31
N ASN A 96 8.18 0.96 16.36
CA ASN A 96 8.12 -0.34 17.03
C ASN A 96 7.64 -0.22 18.48
N ASP A 97 7.50 1.01 18.99
CA ASP A 97 7.08 1.42 20.32
C ASP A 97 6.10 2.60 20.21
N LEU A 98 4.98 2.53 20.93
CA LEU A 98 3.97 3.57 20.95
C LEU A 98 4.34 4.75 21.88
N ALA A 99 5.18 4.54 22.88
CA ALA A 99 5.53 5.58 23.86
C ALA A 99 6.35 6.72 23.24
N ASN A 100 7.25 6.40 22.31
CA ASN A 100 8.21 7.34 21.74
C ASN A 100 7.78 7.96 20.38
N ILE A 101 6.57 7.67 19.89
CA ILE A 101 6.09 8.14 18.59
C ILE A 101 6.19 9.66 18.45
N SER A 102 5.76 10.40 19.47
CA SER A 102 5.70 11.86 19.40
C SER A 102 7.08 12.50 19.28
N SER A 103 8.06 12.00 20.04
CA SER A 103 9.45 12.48 19.98
C SER A 103 10.11 12.13 18.64
N ASN A 104 9.89 10.93 18.15
CA ASN A 104 10.45 10.46 16.89
C ASN A 104 9.90 11.26 15.69
N ILE A 105 8.59 11.51 15.65
CA ILE A 105 7.96 12.32 14.62
C ILE A 105 8.42 13.78 14.70
N ALA A 106 8.61 14.32 15.91
CA ALA A 106 9.06 15.70 16.08
C ALA A 106 10.43 15.97 15.45
N GLN A 107 11.32 14.98 15.43
CA GLN A 107 12.65 15.09 14.80
C GLN A 107 12.59 15.25 13.27
N LEU A 108 11.50 14.85 12.66
CA LEU A 108 11.30 14.89 11.21
C LEU A 108 10.57 16.15 10.73
N LYS A 109 10.00 16.93 11.66
CA LYS A 109 9.29 18.17 11.32
C LYS A 109 10.25 19.16 10.66
N GLY A 110 9.84 19.68 9.52
CA GLY A 110 10.63 20.66 8.75
C GLY A 110 11.71 20.04 7.85
N SER A 111 11.85 18.72 7.81
CA SER A 111 12.72 18.06 6.82
C SER A 111 12.23 18.34 5.41
N LYS A 112 13.17 18.66 4.51
CA LYS A 112 12.89 18.80 3.07
C LYS A 112 12.86 17.46 2.33
N LYS A 113 13.43 16.41 2.94
CA LYS A 113 13.36 15.06 2.38
C LYS A 113 12.01 14.45 2.70
N GLY A 114 11.45 13.72 1.76
CA GLY A 114 10.29 12.91 2.03
C GLY A 114 10.56 11.85 3.10
N THR A 115 9.52 11.34 3.71
CA THR A 115 9.62 10.44 4.87
C THR A 115 8.83 9.16 4.64
N ILE A 116 9.47 8.01 4.86
CA ILE A 116 8.80 6.72 4.93
C ILE A 116 8.80 6.26 6.39
N ILE A 117 7.63 6.09 6.95
CA ILE A 117 7.43 5.59 8.31
C ILE A 117 6.98 4.14 8.23
N PHE A 118 7.74 3.24 8.84
CA PHE A 118 7.36 1.84 8.99
C PHE A 118 6.78 1.61 10.37
N ALA A 119 5.55 1.12 10.45
CA ALA A 119 4.91 0.68 11.67
C ALA A 119 4.92 -0.86 11.73
N ASP A 120 5.82 -1.43 12.54
CA ASP A 120 5.91 -2.87 12.77
C ASP A 120 4.91 -3.28 13.87
N LEU A 121 3.71 -3.68 13.46
CA LEU A 121 2.65 -4.05 14.41
C LEU A 121 2.97 -5.36 15.15
N GLY A 122 3.84 -6.21 14.61
CA GLY A 122 4.32 -7.40 15.30
C GLY A 122 5.15 -7.06 16.54
N CYS A 123 6.05 -6.06 16.43
CA CYS A 123 6.84 -5.54 17.55
C CYS A 123 5.97 -4.80 18.56
N ILE A 124 5.12 -3.89 18.11
CA ILE A 124 4.19 -3.14 18.97
C ILE A 124 3.30 -4.09 19.79
N ARG A 125 2.83 -5.18 19.17
CA ARG A 125 2.02 -6.18 19.86
C ARG A 125 2.77 -6.90 20.98
N LYS A 126 4.05 -7.24 20.76
CA LYS A 126 4.87 -7.89 21.78
C LYS A 126 5.06 -6.96 22.96
N GLU A 127 5.40 -5.71 22.69
CA GLU A 127 5.60 -4.69 23.73
C GLU A 127 4.35 -4.48 24.59
N ILE A 128 3.17 -4.34 23.98
CA ILE A 128 1.91 -4.20 24.71
C ILE A 128 1.63 -5.40 25.62
N LYS A 129 1.93 -6.63 25.16
CA LYS A 129 1.77 -7.84 25.96
C LYS A 129 2.74 -7.90 27.12
N ASP A 130 4.02 -7.57 26.89
CA ASP A 130 5.08 -7.62 27.89
C ASP A 130 4.91 -6.57 28.99
N ALA A 131 4.38 -5.40 28.63
CA ALA A 131 4.11 -4.32 29.57
C ALA A 131 2.87 -4.57 30.46
N LYS A 132 2.14 -5.70 30.31
CA LYS A 132 0.88 -6.00 31.04
C LYS A 132 -0.14 -4.84 31.00
N ILE A 133 -0.14 -4.04 29.95
CA ILE A 133 -1.08 -2.94 29.78
C ILE A 133 -2.44 -3.53 29.37
N ALA A 134 -3.19 -3.99 30.36
CA ALA A 134 -4.49 -4.65 30.20
C ALA A 134 -5.55 -3.78 29.50
N THR A 135 -5.36 -2.46 29.48
CA THR A 135 -6.29 -1.51 28.86
C THR A 135 -6.20 -1.45 27.34
N THR A 136 -5.07 -1.86 26.75
CA THR A 136 -4.87 -1.85 25.29
C THR A 136 -5.16 -3.19 24.62
N ALA A 137 -5.26 -4.28 25.39
CA ALA A 137 -5.63 -5.59 24.84
C ALA A 137 -7.05 -5.62 24.22
N ASN A 138 -7.92 -4.70 24.65
CA ASN A 138 -9.27 -4.49 24.09
C ASN A 138 -9.35 -3.26 23.18
N ALA A 139 -8.31 -2.42 23.08
CA ALA A 139 -8.24 -1.40 22.06
C ALA A 139 -7.88 -2.11 20.74
N GLY A 140 -8.89 -2.39 19.92
CA GLY A 140 -8.70 -3.12 18.67
C GLY A 140 -7.57 -2.52 17.83
N TRP A 141 -6.81 -3.35 17.16
CA TRP A 141 -5.68 -2.97 16.30
C TRP A 141 -6.05 -1.92 15.27
N LEU A 142 -7.32 -1.89 14.85
CA LEU A 142 -7.87 -0.83 14.01
C LEU A 142 -7.74 0.55 14.64
N ASN A 143 -7.98 0.67 15.96
CA ASN A 143 -7.85 1.96 16.66
C ASN A 143 -6.38 2.39 16.75
N VAL A 144 -5.46 1.45 16.96
CA VAL A 144 -4.01 1.75 16.94
C VAL A 144 -3.61 2.29 15.57
N MET A 145 -4.01 1.61 14.49
CA MET A 145 -3.73 2.05 13.13
C MET A 145 -4.35 3.41 12.81
N LYS A 146 -5.64 3.60 13.14
CA LYS A 146 -6.34 4.88 12.95
C LYS A 146 -5.66 6.03 13.70
N ASN A 147 -5.23 5.80 14.93
CA ASN A 147 -4.54 6.81 15.72
C ASN A 147 -3.15 7.15 15.15
N LEU A 148 -2.41 6.16 14.64
CA LEU A 148 -1.14 6.38 13.95
C LEU A 148 -1.34 7.21 12.67
N VAL A 149 -2.32 6.85 11.83
CA VAL A 149 -2.64 7.61 10.62
C VAL A 149 -2.99 9.06 10.96
N LYS A 150 -3.88 9.28 11.94
CA LYS A 150 -4.26 10.64 12.39
C LYS A 150 -3.06 11.43 12.86
N LYS A 151 -2.22 10.82 13.69
CA LYS A 151 -1.04 11.49 14.27
C LYS A 151 -0.04 11.87 13.17
N VAL A 152 0.32 10.95 12.28
CA VAL A 152 1.24 11.24 11.17
C VAL A 152 0.64 12.28 10.22
N LYS A 153 -0.67 12.21 9.94
CA LYS A 153 -1.37 13.21 9.11
C LYS A 153 -1.28 14.61 9.70
N THR A 154 -1.49 14.72 11.00
CA THR A 154 -1.46 16.01 11.72
C THR A 154 -0.04 16.56 11.81
N ASP A 155 0.94 15.71 12.12
CA ASP A 155 2.30 16.14 12.46
C ASP A 155 3.22 16.29 11.24
N LEU A 156 3.04 15.48 10.18
CA LEU A 156 3.93 15.39 9.01
C LEU A 156 3.19 15.46 7.67
N SER A 157 1.90 15.80 7.65
CA SER A 157 1.12 15.88 6.40
C SER A 157 1.15 14.58 5.60
N LEU A 158 0.68 13.48 6.18
CA LEU A 158 0.64 12.16 5.53
C LEU A 158 -0.07 12.18 4.17
N ASP A 159 0.58 11.68 3.13
CA ASP A 159 0.06 11.59 1.76
C ASP A 159 -0.35 10.16 1.38
N LEU A 160 0.44 9.17 1.80
CA LEU A 160 0.32 7.78 1.33
C LEU A 160 0.30 6.79 2.50
N VAL A 161 -0.53 5.75 2.37
CA VAL A 161 -0.62 4.64 3.34
C VAL A 161 -0.51 3.32 2.62
N VAL A 162 0.24 2.39 3.18
CA VAL A 162 0.24 0.97 2.76
C VAL A 162 -0.15 0.10 3.94
N ILE A 163 -1.05 -0.84 3.73
CA ILE A 163 -1.40 -1.88 4.71
C ILE A 163 -1.00 -3.24 4.14
N ASP A 164 0.01 -3.85 4.70
CA ASP A 164 0.60 -5.13 4.25
C ASP A 164 0.56 -6.17 5.39
N SER A 165 -0.49 -7.00 5.47
CA SER A 165 -1.62 -7.12 4.55
C SER A 165 -2.98 -7.00 5.27
N MET A 166 -4.04 -6.94 4.47
CA MET A 166 -5.42 -6.96 4.98
C MET A 166 -5.73 -8.31 5.67
N SER A 167 -5.25 -9.43 5.12
CA SER A 167 -5.42 -10.76 5.71
C SER A 167 -4.87 -10.82 7.14
N ALA A 168 -3.68 -10.28 7.39
CA ALA A 168 -3.12 -10.19 8.73
C ALA A 168 -3.93 -9.24 9.64
N LEU A 169 -4.46 -8.14 9.10
CA LEU A 169 -5.31 -7.22 9.85
C LEU A 169 -6.57 -7.91 10.36
N TYR A 170 -7.20 -8.76 9.55
CA TYR A 170 -8.39 -9.51 9.96
C TYR A 170 -8.12 -10.42 11.15
N VAL A 171 -7.02 -11.17 11.08
CA VAL A 171 -6.60 -12.06 12.18
C VAL A 171 -6.30 -11.28 13.46
N LEU A 172 -5.62 -10.14 13.34
CA LEU A 172 -5.24 -9.32 14.50
C LEU A 172 -6.44 -8.63 15.13
N SER A 173 -7.37 -8.16 14.33
CA SER A 173 -8.51 -7.36 14.80
C SER A 173 -9.71 -8.20 15.21
N LYS A 174 -9.70 -9.52 14.90
CA LYS A 174 -10.79 -10.45 15.22
C LYS A 174 -12.16 -9.91 14.81
N PHE A 175 -12.32 -9.59 13.54
CA PHE A 175 -13.56 -9.02 13.02
C PHE A 175 -14.75 -9.92 13.30
N GLU A 176 -15.73 -9.40 14.01
CA GLU A 176 -17.02 -10.10 14.22
C GLU A 176 -17.92 -9.96 12.99
N ASN A 177 -17.92 -8.77 12.39
CA ASN A 177 -18.62 -8.50 11.15
C ASN A 177 -17.68 -7.80 10.15
N PRO A 178 -16.91 -8.57 9.35
CA PRO A 178 -15.91 -8.01 8.44
C PRO A 178 -16.49 -6.95 7.49
N ARG A 179 -17.73 -7.13 7.04
CA ARG A 179 -18.37 -6.18 6.12
C ARG A 179 -18.54 -4.79 6.73
N ILE A 180 -19.01 -4.73 7.96
CA ILE A 180 -19.25 -3.46 8.66
C ILE A 180 -17.93 -2.83 9.07
N GLU A 181 -17.02 -3.62 9.61
CA GLU A 181 -15.74 -3.12 10.11
C GLU A 181 -14.83 -2.61 8.97
N LEU A 182 -14.81 -3.32 7.84
CA LEU A 182 -14.13 -2.87 6.64
C LEU A 182 -14.74 -1.58 6.09
N PHE A 183 -16.07 -1.47 6.06
CA PHE A 183 -16.72 -0.22 5.65
C PHE A 183 -16.18 0.97 6.44
N TYR A 184 -16.08 0.87 7.78
CA TYR A 184 -15.52 1.94 8.61
C TYR A 184 -14.02 2.18 8.40
N VAL A 185 -13.25 1.15 8.04
CA VAL A 185 -11.82 1.34 7.69
C VAL A 185 -11.70 2.15 6.40
N PHE A 186 -12.46 1.79 5.38
CA PHE A 186 -12.44 2.50 4.09
C PHE A 186 -12.98 3.94 4.23
N GLU A 187 -14.07 4.14 4.98
CA GLU A 187 -14.60 5.47 5.28
C GLU A 187 -13.55 6.34 5.97
N PHE A 188 -12.89 5.81 6.99
CA PHE A 188 -11.81 6.51 7.69
C PHE A 188 -10.66 6.92 6.77
N LEU A 189 -10.19 6.02 5.88
CA LEU A 189 -9.11 6.35 4.94
C LEU A 189 -9.53 7.45 3.96
N ARG A 190 -10.79 7.45 3.51
CA ARG A 190 -11.35 8.53 2.67
C ARG A 190 -11.41 9.86 3.41
N GLU A 191 -11.89 9.87 4.65
CA GLU A 191 -11.89 11.08 5.49
C GLU A 191 -10.50 11.67 5.68
N MET A 192 -9.48 10.80 5.81
CA MET A 192 -8.09 11.24 5.91
C MET A 192 -7.54 11.77 4.60
N GLN A 193 -8.21 11.57 3.46
CA GLN A 193 -7.76 11.99 2.13
C GLN A 193 -6.32 11.53 1.85
N VAL A 194 -6.00 10.28 2.15
CA VAL A 194 -4.70 9.67 1.91
C VAL A 194 -4.82 8.66 0.77
N THR A 195 -3.88 8.67 -0.16
CA THR A 195 -3.81 7.62 -1.17
C THR A 195 -3.36 6.33 -0.52
N SER A 196 -4.15 5.27 -0.63
CA SER A 196 -3.95 4.05 0.14
C SER A 196 -3.78 2.83 -0.76
N TYR A 197 -2.78 2.01 -0.47
CA TYR A 197 -2.57 0.69 -1.06
C TYR A 197 -2.85 -0.37 -0.01
N LEU A 198 -3.91 -1.16 -0.23
CA LEU A 198 -4.31 -2.27 0.64
C LEU A 198 -3.89 -3.57 -0.05
N ILE A 199 -2.94 -4.27 0.54
CA ILE A 199 -2.45 -5.54 0.01
C ILE A 199 -3.36 -6.66 0.50
N SER A 200 -3.92 -7.43 -0.42
CA SER A 200 -4.81 -8.54 -0.12
C SER A 200 -4.35 -9.83 -0.78
N GLU A 201 -4.47 -10.92 -0.06
CA GLU A 201 -4.36 -12.24 -0.65
C GLU A 201 -5.69 -12.65 -1.27
N MET A 202 -5.61 -13.46 -2.30
CA MET A 202 -6.77 -13.97 -3.01
C MET A 202 -7.01 -15.43 -2.63
N PRO A 203 -8.28 -15.87 -2.61
CA PRO A 203 -8.58 -17.30 -2.59
C PRO A 203 -7.92 -18.02 -3.76
N LEU A 204 -7.49 -19.26 -3.54
CA LEU A 204 -6.82 -20.07 -4.56
C LEU A 204 -7.70 -20.38 -5.77
N ASP A 205 -9.01 -20.36 -5.60
CA ASP A 205 -9.99 -20.58 -6.66
C ASP A 205 -10.21 -19.38 -7.58
N GLY A 206 -9.61 -18.21 -7.23
CA GLY A 206 -9.72 -16.98 -8.00
C GLY A 206 -11.13 -16.39 -8.08
N SER A 207 -12.05 -16.82 -7.20
CA SER A 207 -13.47 -16.42 -7.23
C SER A 207 -13.69 -14.93 -6.89
N ARG A 208 -12.74 -14.29 -6.23
CA ARG A 208 -12.79 -12.89 -5.78
C ARG A 208 -11.40 -12.33 -5.62
N TYR A 209 -11.28 -11.00 -5.56
CA TYR A 209 -10.01 -10.29 -5.46
C TYR A 209 -9.53 -10.08 -4.01
N SER A 210 -10.34 -10.44 -3.02
CA SER A 210 -10.05 -10.27 -1.60
C SER A 210 -10.60 -11.43 -0.78
N GLU A 211 -10.19 -11.52 0.48
CA GLU A 211 -10.57 -12.64 1.36
C GLU A 211 -12.09 -12.71 1.61
N TYR A 212 -12.71 -11.55 1.86
CA TYR A 212 -14.16 -11.49 2.12
C TYR A 212 -14.99 -11.07 0.90
N GLY A 213 -14.37 -10.59 -0.18
CA GLY A 213 -15.06 -10.09 -1.36
C GLY A 213 -15.76 -8.74 -1.16
N VAL A 214 -15.71 -8.17 0.03
CA VAL A 214 -16.32 -6.89 0.38
C VAL A 214 -15.43 -5.73 -0.06
N GLU A 215 -14.14 -5.89 0.09
CA GLU A 215 -13.10 -4.94 -0.29
C GLU A 215 -13.20 -4.60 -1.78
N ASP A 216 -13.57 -5.58 -2.60
CA ASP A 216 -13.73 -5.45 -4.06
C ASP A 216 -14.73 -4.34 -4.43
N PHE A 217 -15.77 -4.16 -3.60
CA PHE A 217 -16.79 -3.12 -3.81
C PHE A 217 -16.42 -1.79 -3.15
N LEU A 218 -15.73 -1.84 -2.01
CA LEU A 218 -15.39 -0.67 -1.22
C LEU A 218 -14.23 0.13 -1.81
N CYS A 219 -13.23 -0.54 -2.40
CA CYS A 219 -12.07 0.13 -2.97
C CYS A 219 -12.40 0.92 -4.24
N ASP A 220 -11.57 1.92 -4.54
CA ASP A 220 -11.74 2.78 -5.72
C ASP A 220 -10.99 2.22 -6.93
N ALA A 221 -9.93 1.44 -6.70
CA ALA A 221 -9.17 0.76 -7.73
C ALA A 221 -8.81 -0.68 -7.30
N ILE A 222 -8.66 -1.58 -8.27
CA ILE A 222 -8.15 -2.95 -8.08
C ILE A 222 -7.04 -3.19 -9.08
N ILE A 223 -5.84 -3.45 -8.55
CA ILE A 223 -4.66 -3.90 -9.29
C ILE A 223 -4.49 -5.38 -9.01
N TYR A 224 -4.62 -6.19 -10.02
CA TYR A 224 -4.50 -7.64 -9.92
C TYR A 224 -3.18 -8.13 -10.47
N ILE A 225 -2.43 -8.89 -9.67
CA ILE A 225 -1.15 -9.47 -10.05
C ILE A 225 -1.23 -10.98 -9.88
N ARG A 226 -0.93 -11.71 -10.95
CA ARG A 226 -0.97 -13.18 -10.94
C ARG A 226 0.32 -13.80 -11.47
N LEU A 227 0.49 -15.09 -11.18
CA LEU A 227 1.49 -15.94 -11.78
C LEU A 227 0.82 -16.75 -12.88
N SER A 228 1.36 -16.70 -14.09
CA SER A 228 0.93 -17.50 -15.25
C SER A 228 2.05 -18.43 -15.66
N GLN A 229 1.69 -19.63 -16.06
CA GLN A 229 2.65 -20.54 -16.68
C GLN A 229 2.70 -20.27 -18.17
N PHE A 230 3.87 -19.88 -18.65
CA PHE A 230 4.13 -19.74 -20.08
C PHE A 230 5.24 -20.71 -20.48
N ARG A 231 4.89 -21.74 -21.26
CA ARG A 231 5.81 -22.84 -21.61
C ARG A 231 6.41 -23.48 -20.35
N ARG A 232 7.73 -23.34 -20.14
CA ARG A 232 8.46 -23.85 -18.96
C ARG A 232 8.76 -22.78 -17.92
N ASN A 233 8.31 -21.55 -18.15
CA ASN A 233 8.58 -20.41 -17.28
C ASN A 233 7.30 -20.01 -16.53
N VAL A 234 7.50 -19.44 -15.33
CA VAL A 234 6.45 -18.73 -14.61
C VAL A 234 6.68 -17.24 -14.83
N VAL A 235 5.69 -16.57 -15.40
CA VAL A 235 5.70 -15.12 -15.61
C VAL A 235 4.73 -14.44 -14.66
N ARG A 236 5.02 -13.21 -14.29
CA ARG A 236 4.07 -12.36 -13.57
C ARG A 236 3.27 -11.55 -14.55
N GLU A 237 2.00 -11.43 -14.29
CA GLU A 237 1.09 -10.61 -15.07
C GLU A 237 0.40 -9.61 -14.16
N ILE A 238 0.17 -8.40 -14.67
CA ILE A 238 -0.53 -7.33 -13.98
C ILE A 238 -1.68 -6.82 -14.85
N SER A 239 -2.81 -6.55 -14.24
CA SER A 239 -3.95 -5.92 -14.89
C SER A 239 -4.68 -4.98 -13.95
N ILE A 240 -5.37 -3.99 -14.51
CA ILE A 240 -6.22 -3.08 -13.77
C ILE A 240 -7.66 -3.56 -13.94
N VAL A 241 -8.24 -4.12 -12.89
CA VAL A 241 -9.63 -4.63 -12.93
C VAL A 241 -10.64 -3.50 -12.94
N LYS A 242 -10.39 -2.47 -12.12
CA LYS A 242 -11.15 -1.21 -12.10
C LYS A 242 -10.29 -0.08 -11.57
N MET A 243 -10.62 1.15 -11.96
CA MET A 243 -10.11 2.37 -11.34
C MET A 243 -11.13 3.49 -11.58
N ARG A 244 -11.76 3.98 -10.50
CA ARG A 244 -12.74 5.06 -10.59
C ARG A 244 -12.07 6.33 -11.09
N ALA A 245 -12.81 7.16 -11.79
CA ALA A 245 -12.34 8.43 -12.36
C ALA A 245 -11.12 8.28 -13.29
N THR A 246 -10.99 7.13 -13.97
CA THR A 246 -9.90 6.82 -14.89
C THR A 246 -10.43 5.99 -16.06
N SER A 247 -10.04 6.36 -17.28
CA SER A 247 -10.22 5.49 -18.44
C SER A 247 -9.14 4.40 -18.40
N VAL A 248 -9.55 3.16 -18.16
CA VAL A 248 -8.65 2.05 -17.89
C VAL A 248 -8.53 1.15 -19.10
N ASN A 249 -7.31 0.82 -19.48
CA ASN A 249 -7.06 -0.36 -20.31
C ASN A 249 -7.09 -1.60 -19.41
N THR A 250 -8.02 -2.54 -19.69
CA THR A 250 -8.21 -3.77 -18.91
C THR A 250 -7.38 -4.94 -19.42
N ASP A 251 -6.46 -4.69 -20.34
CA ASP A 251 -5.56 -5.73 -20.86
C ASP A 251 -4.64 -6.29 -19.77
N ILE A 252 -4.07 -7.44 -20.06
CA ILE A 252 -3.12 -8.11 -19.19
C ILE A 252 -1.71 -7.81 -19.71
N PHE A 253 -0.85 -7.32 -18.82
CA PHE A 253 0.54 -6.99 -19.11
C PHE A 253 1.47 -7.97 -18.40
N SER A 254 2.59 -8.33 -19.01
CA SER A 254 3.68 -9.00 -18.32
C SER A 254 4.34 -8.01 -17.36
N LEU A 255 4.48 -8.37 -16.09
CA LEU A 255 5.15 -7.55 -15.08
C LEU A 255 6.58 -8.03 -14.87
N GLU A 256 7.54 -7.18 -15.16
CA GLU A 256 8.96 -7.45 -14.96
C GLU A 256 9.59 -6.45 -14.00
N PHE A 257 10.56 -6.92 -13.23
CA PHE A 257 11.42 -6.06 -12.41
C PHE A 257 12.86 -6.26 -12.84
N LYS A 258 13.47 -5.23 -13.42
CA LYS A 258 14.85 -5.23 -13.93
C LYS A 258 15.56 -3.94 -13.56
N ASN A 259 16.80 -4.04 -13.10
CA ASN A 259 17.66 -2.87 -12.81
C ASN A 259 16.99 -1.84 -11.88
N GLY A 260 16.29 -2.31 -10.83
CA GLY A 260 15.62 -1.45 -9.86
C GLY A 260 14.34 -0.78 -10.36
N LYS A 261 13.76 -1.22 -11.49
CA LYS A 261 12.56 -0.62 -12.08
C LYS A 261 11.54 -1.68 -12.47
N PHE A 262 10.28 -1.32 -12.39
CA PHE A 262 9.18 -2.11 -12.90
C PHE A 262 8.82 -1.75 -14.34
N TYR A 263 8.48 -2.76 -15.11
CA TYR A 263 8.00 -2.66 -16.50
C TYR A 263 6.74 -3.48 -16.66
N ALA A 264 5.73 -2.92 -17.31
CA ALA A 264 4.57 -3.63 -17.80
C ALA A 264 4.67 -3.70 -19.33
N LEU A 265 4.78 -4.92 -19.86
CA LEU A 265 4.94 -5.17 -21.28
C LEU A 265 3.63 -5.72 -21.84
N TYR A 266 3.17 -5.12 -22.93
CA TYR A 266 1.97 -5.59 -23.62
C TYR A 266 2.21 -6.98 -24.22
N GLY A 267 1.24 -7.87 -24.09
CA GLY A 267 1.34 -9.23 -24.63
C GLY A 267 1.66 -9.23 -26.13
N GLY A 268 2.78 -9.85 -26.52
CA GLY A 268 3.32 -9.82 -27.86
C GLY A 268 4.54 -8.94 -28.07
N GLN A 269 4.85 -8.06 -27.11
CA GLN A 269 6.10 -7.26 -27.11
C GLN A 269 7.16 -7.82 -26.15
N ASN A 270 6.88 -8.95 -25.51
CA ASN A 270 7.84 -9.59 -24.64
C ASN A 270 8.97 -10.22 -25.47
N PRO A 271 10.23 -9.77 -25.32
CA PRO A 271 11.35 -10.34 -26.09
C PRO A 271 11.65 -11.82 -25.78
N LEU A 272 10.98 -12.40 -24.79
CA LEU A 272 11.05 -13.82 -24.46
C LEU A 272 9.98 -14.65 -25.18
N LEU A 273 9.15 -14.03 -25.99
CA LEU A 273 8.19 -14.62 -26.91
C LEU A 273 8.70 -14.47 -28.33
#